data_a6843831f7b26a07a8fb86b4b84144b6
#
_entry.id   a6843831f7b26a07a8fb86b4b84144b6
#
_cell.length_a   1.000
_cell.length_b   1.000
_cell.length_c   1.000
_cell.angle_alpha   90.00
_cell.angle_beta   90.00
_cell.angle_gamma   90.00
#
_symmetry.space_group_name_H-M   'P 1'
#
loop_
_entity.id
_entity.type
_entity.pdbx_description
1 polymer ?
#
loop_
_entity_poly.entity_id
_entity_poly.type
_entity_poly.pdbx_seq_one_letter_code
_entity_poly.pdbx_strand_id
1 'polypeptide(L)'
;VKDDALRRQLFELFSIEPMLDKKIILLSSGELRKFQLTKALLTVPRILIMDNPFIGLDAPTRELLFNLLDRLTRLGELQIVLVLSMLDDIPSFVTHVVPVEEMKVGEKMEREEYVQAFCAGNQMRIQEEAGALEELQRRILDLPYEHANFTSDEVVKLNGVSIRYDDRTILKELDWTVMRGEKWALSGENGAGKSTLLSLVCADNPQSYACDISLFGRKRGTGESIWEIKKHIGYVSPEMHRAYLKNLPAIEIVASGLHDSIGLYKRPHAEQMSVCEWWMDIFGIAALKDKPFLQLSSGEQRLALLA
;
A
#
# COMPACT_ATOMS: atom_id res chain seq x y z
N VAL A 1 32.38 7.51 13.15
CA VAL A 1 32.48 7.85 11.71
C VAL A 1 33.76 8.64 11.54
N LYS A 2 34.68 8.17 10.65
CA LYS A 2 36.00 8.81 10.45
C LYS A 2 35.93 10.09 9.62
N ASP A 3 34.79 10.35 8.96
CA ASP A 3 34.61 11.51 8.09
C ASP A 3 33.41 12.36 8.54
N ASP A 4 33.73 13.41 9.31
CA ASP A 4 32.72 14.37 9.81
C ASP A 4 32.15 15.24 8.67
N ALA A 5 32.84 15.41 7.57
CA ALA A 5 32.36 16.16 6.42
C ALA A 5 31.26 15.38 5.68
N LEU A 6 31.50 14.09 5.39
CA LEU A 6 30.50 13.21 4.79
C LEU A 6 29.24 13.10 5.67
N ARG A 7 29.44 12.96 7.00
CA ARG A 7 28.29 12.91 7.93
C ARG A 7 27.43 14.15 7.83
N ARG A 8 28.02 15.35 7.85
CA ARG A 8 27.29 16.61 7.75
C ARG A 8 26.53 16.69 6.41
N GLN A 9 27.20 16.37 5.32
CA GLN A 9 26.58 16.39 3.99
C GLN A 9 25.36 15.43 3.90
N LEU A 10 25.48 14.21 4.42
CA LEU A 10 24.37 13.25 4.41
C LEU A 10 23.24 13.66 5.35
N PHE A 11 23.56 14.24 6.51
CA PHE A 11 22.54 14.72 7.45
C PHE A 11 21.75 15.90 6.88
N GLU A 12 22.43 16.84 6.25
CA GLU A 12 21.79 17.96 5.54
C GLU A 12 20.93 17.46 4.40
N LEU A 13 21.49 16.60 3.52
CA LEU A 13 20.82 16.07 2.34
C LEU A 13 19.51 15.33 2.66
N PHE A 14 19.53 14.51 3.70
CA PHE A 14 18.35 13.71 4.12
C PHE A 14 17.52 14.39 5.20
N SER A 15 17.92 15.59 5.67
CA SER A 15 17.28 16.27 6.80
C SER A 15 17.15 15.37 8.03
N ILE A 16 18.28 14.74 8.42
CA ILE A 16 18.32 13.75 9.52
C ILE A 16 18.26 14.41 10.89
N GLU A 17 18.78 15.61 11.05
CA GLU A 17 18.90 16.28 12.36
C GLU A 17 17.60 16.32 13.18
N PRO A 18 16.41 16.67 12.60
CA PRO A 18 15.15 16.67 13.35
C PRO A 18 14.68 15.29 13.80
N MET A 19 15.30 14.23 13.30
CA MET A 19 14.91 12.84 13.59
C MET A 19 15.79 12.19 14.66
N LEU A 20 16.94 12.78 15.00
CA LEU A 20 17.95 12.17 15.90
C LEU A 20 17.41 11.86 17.29
N ASP A 21 16.50 12.69 17.80
CA ASP A 21 15.90 12.54 19.12
C ASP A 21 14.62 11.70 19.11
N LYS A 22 14.14 11.30 17.93
CA LYS A 22 12.95 10.45 17.79
C LYS A 22 13.30 8.98 18.05
N LYS A 23 12.42 8.27 18.74
CA LYS A 23 12.50 6.81 18.79
C LYS A 23 12.22 6.22 17.41
N ILE A 24 12.96 5.19 17.00
CA ILE A 24 12.86 4.56 15.67
C ILE A 24 11.41 4.14 15.33
N ILE A 25 10.66 3.67 16.32
CA ILE A 25 9.26 3.25 16.17
C ILE A 25 8.31 4.42 15.85
N LEU A 26 8.72 5.66 16.09
CA LEU A 26 7.95 6.87 15.81
C LEU A 26 8.31 7.52 14.47
N LEU A 27 9.28 6.96 13.76
CA LEU A 27 9.64 7.43 12.43
C LEU A 27 8.60 6.96 11.41
N SER A 28 8.20 7.85 10.51
CA SER A 28 7.44 7.47 9.32
C SER A 28 8.25 6.53 8.43
N SER A 29 7.60 5.81 7.52
CA SER A 29 8.28 4.90 6.59
C SER A 29 9.35 5.62 5.76
N GLY A 30 9.09 6.85 5.33
CA GLY A 30 10.04 7.69 4.60
C GLY A 30 11.23 8.13 5.48
N GLU A 31 10.96 8.59 6.71
CA GLU A 31 12.02 8.96 7.66
C GLU A 31 12.92 7.78 8.00
N LEU A 32 12.32 6.61 8.24
CA LEU A 32 13.09 5.38 8.53
C LEU A 32 13.99 4.99 7.36
N ARG A 33 13.51 5.10 6.11
CA ARG A 33 14.32 4.81 4.92
C ARG A 33 15.46 5.80 4.73
N LYS A 34 15.21 7.11 4.91
CA LYS A 34 16.26 8.13 4.89
C LYS A 34 17.34 7.80 5.91
N PHE A 35 16.93 7.44 7.13
CA PHE A 35 17.86 7.06 8.21
C PHE A 35 18.67 5.80 7.85
N GLN A 36 18.04 4.75 7.34
CA GLN A 36 18.71 3.51 6.94
C GLN A 36 19.72 3.76 5.81
N LEU A 37 19.36 4.57 4.82
CA LEU A 37 20.24 4.91 3.71
C LEU A 37 21.43 5.76 4.18
N THR A 38 21.19 6.75 5.01
CA THR A 38 22.26 7.55 5.64
C THR A 38 23.24 6.65 6.38
N LYS A 39 22.72 5.72 7.19
CA LYS A 39 23.54 4.76 7.94
C LYS A 39 24.39 3.89 7.00
N ALA A 40 23.82 3.40 5.91
CA ALA A 40 24.55 2.59 4.93
C ALA A 40 25.65 3.41 4.24
N LEU A 41 25.36 4.62 3.80
CA LEU A 41 26.33 5.48 3.11
C LEU A 41 27.47 5.97 4.02
N LEU A 42 27.22 6.13 5.32
CA LEU A 42 28.25 6.48 6.30
C LEU A 42 29.36 5.41 6.44
N THR A 43 29.13 4.19 5.99
CA THR A 43 30.16 3.13 5.98
C THR A 43 31.09 3.24 4.75
N VAL A 44 30.82 4.15 3.83
CA VAL A 44 31.57 4.34 2.56
C VAL A 44 31.68 3.00 1.81
N PRO A 45 30.56 2.37 1.46
CA PRO A 45 30.59 1.06 0.81
C PRO A 45 31.10 1.16 -0.63
N ARG A 46 31.74 0.12 -1.14
CA ARG A 46 32.05 0.00 -2.57
C ARG A 46 30.86 -0.49 -3.39
N ILE A 47 29.98 -1.27 -2.77
CA ILE A 47 28.75 -1.78 -3.38
C ILE A 47 27.60 -1.46 -2.44
N LEU A 48 26.58 -0.78 -2.95
CA LEU A 48 25.33 -0.50 -2.26
C LEU A 48 24.21 -1.33 -2.88
N ILE A 49 23.67 -2.28 -2.11
CA ILE A 49 22.55 -3.11 -2.53
C ILE A 49 21.29 -2.60 -1.84
N MET A 50 20.26 -2.32 -2.60
CA MET A 50 18.97 -1.83 -2.09
C MET A 50 17.82 -2.66 -2.62
N ASP A 51 17.04 -3.22 -1.71
CA ASP A 51 15.83 -3.99 -2.02
C ASP A 51 14.61 -3.08 -1.93
N ASN A 52 13.95 -2.89 -3.07
CA ASN A 52 12.74 -2.07 -3.23
C ASN A 52 12.83 -0.70 -2.50
N PRO A 53 13.86 0.11 -2.78
CA PRO A 53 14.14 1.32 -2.01
C PRO A 53 13.06 2.40 -2.13
N PHE A 54 12.22 2.33 -3.16
CA PHE A 54 11.22 3.35 -3.50
C PHE A 54 9.83 3.09 -2.91
N ILE A 55 9.59 1.89 -2.37
CA ILE A 55 8.29 1.55 -1.78
C ILE A 55 8.01 2.41 -0.55
N GLY A 56 6.82 3.04 -0.51
CA GLY A 56 6.35 3.85 0.62
C GLY A 56 6.97 5.25 0.70
N LEU A 57 7.75 5.65 -0.30
CA LEU A 57 8.18 7.03 -0.47
C LEU A 57 7.11 7.84 -1.21
N ASP A 58 6.91 9.09 -0.79
CA ASP A 58 6.15 10.07 -1.56
C ASP A 58 6.97 10.57 -2.76
N ALA A 59 6.32 11.22 -3.72
CA ALA A 59 6.95 11.65 -4.96
C ALA A 59 8.18 12.55 -4.74
N PRO A 60 8.15 13.59 -3.88
CA PRO A 60 9.32 14.42 -3.62
C PRO A 60 10.50 13.65 -3.01
N THR A 61 10.22 12.74 -2.07
CA THR A 61 11.28 11.93 -1.44
C THR A 61 11.87 10.92 -2.42
N ARG A 62 11.06 10.36 -3.31
CA ARG A 62 11.49 9.45 -4.37
C ARG A 62 12.42 10.16 -5.36
N GLU A 63 12.03 11.35 -5.82
CA GLU A 63 12.84 12.16 -6.72
C GLU A 63 14.18 12.57 -6.07
N LEU A 64 14.14 12.97 -4.80
CA LEU A 64 15.35 13.27 -4.04
C LEU A 64 16.30 12.05 -4.00
N LEU A 65 15.76 10.86 -3.75
CA LEU A 65 16.54 9.63 -3.72
C LEU A 65 17.12 9.29 -5.09
N PHE A 66 16.36 9.43 -6.18
CA PHE A 66 16.85 9.24 -7.55
C PHE A 66 18.01 10.18 -7.86
N ASN A 67 17.86 11.47 -7.58
CA ASN A 67 18.88 12.47 -7.83
C ASN A 67 20.14 12.21 -7.01
N LEU A 68 20.01 11.74 -5.77
CA LEU A 68 21.14 11.37 -4.94
C LEU A 68 21.90 10.18 -5.51
N LEU A 69 21.17 9.11 -5.86
CA LEU A 69 21.78 7.89 -6.40
C LEU A 69 22.48 8.18 -7.72
N ASP A 70 21.88 8.96 -8.60
CA ASP A 70 22.51 9.41 -9.85
C ASP A 70 23.82 10.16 -9.59
N ARG A 71 23.84 11.08 -8.63
CA ARG A 71 25.09 11.78 -8.24
C ARG A 71 26.15 10.83 -7.69
N LEU A 72 25.75 9.88 -6.86
CA LEU A 72 26.68 8.90 -6.28
C LEU A 72 27.29 7.99 -7.35
N THR A 73 26.53 7.61 -8.37
CA THR A 73 27.06 6.81 -9.50
C THR A 73 28.08 7.59 -10.35
N ARG A 74 27.86 8.89 -10.51
CA ARG A 74 28.80 9.77 -11.29
C ARG A 74 30.12 10.01 -10.58
N LEU A 75 30.19 9.87 -9.25
CA LEU A 75 31.42 10.01 -8.48
C LEU A 75 32.38 8.79 -8.62
N GLY A 76 31.94 7.72 -9.31
CA GLY A 76 32.81 6.73 -9.94
C GLY A 76 33.30 5.57 -9.06
N GLU A 77 33.10 5.58 -7.74
CA GLU A 77 33.62 4.52 -6.87
C GLU A 77 32.55 3.60 -6.29
N LEU A 78 31.27 3.99 -6.35
CA LEU A 78 30.16 3.24 -5.77
C LEU A 78 29.41 2.46 -6.86
N GLN A 79 29.41 1.15 -6.76
CA GLN A 79 28.51 0.29 -7.52
C GLN A 79 27.16 0.21 -6.83
N ILE A 80 26.07 0.36 -7.59
CA ILE A 80 24.70 0.28 -7.06
C ILE A 80 24.02 -0.92 -7.70
N VAL A 81 23.38 -1.75 -6.85
CA VAL A 81 22.50 -2.84 -7.24
C VAL A 81 21.12 -2.57 -6.65
N LEU A 82 20.14 -2.41 -7.53
CA LEU A 82 18.74 -2.23 -7.16
C LEU A 82 17.99 -3.51 -7.41
N VAL A 83 17.26 -4.00 -6.41
CA VAL A 83 16.25 -5.04 -6.58
C VAL A 83 14.91 -4.32 -6.67
N LEU A 84 14.20 -4.48 -7.77
CA LEU A 84 12.99 -3.71 -8.08
C LEU A 84 11.89 -4.66 -8.54
N SER A 85 10.66 -4.34 -8.16
CA SER A 85 9.48 -5.13 -8.52
C SER A 85 8.67 -4.50 -9.66
N MET A 86 8.95 -3.24 -10.01
CA MET A 86 8.21 -2.47 -11.02
C MET A 86 9.15 -1.81 -12.01
N LEU A 87 8.76 -1.79 -13.28
CA LEU A 87 9.53 -1.14 -14.35
C LEU A 87 9.72 0.36 -14.10
N ASP A 88 8.66 1.05 -13.67
CA ASP A 88 8.67 2.50 -13.42
C ASP A 88 9.64 2.90 -12.30
N ASP A 89 10.12 1.92 -11.54
CA ASP A 89 11.11 2.12 -10.49
C ASP A 89 12.56 2.05 -11.00
N ILE A 90 12.80 1.69 -12.28
CA ILE A 90 14.14 1.58 -12.83
C ILE A 90 14.68 2.98 -13.22
N PRO A 91 15.58 3.57 -12.40
CA PRO A 91 16.09 4.90 -12.68
C PRO A 91 16.89 4.96 -14.00
N SER A 92 16.97 6.16 -14.58
CA SER A 92 17.71 6.39 -15.82
C SER A 92 19.23 6.17 -15.70
N PHE A 93 19.80 6.28 -14.51
CA PHE A 93 21.22 6.03 -14.26
C PHE A 93 21.60 4.54 -14.22
N VAL A 94 20.60 3.64 -14.14
CA VAL A 94 20.84 2.19 -14.24
C VAL A 94 21.29 1.84 -15.66
N THR A 95 22.40 1.14 -15.78
CA THR A 95 22.97 0.79 -17.08
C THR A 95 22.50 -0.57 -17.59
N HIS A 96 22.34 -1.52 -16.70
CA HIS A 96 22.00 -2.91 -17.05
C HIS A 96 20.90 -3.45 -16.17
N VAL A 97 20.12 -4.36 -16.73
CA VAL A 97 19.04 -5.07 -16.03
C VAL A 97 19.26 -6.58 -16.20
N VAL A 98 18.96 -7.31 -15.14
CA VAL A 98 18.88 -8.77 -15.14
C VAL A 98 17.47 -9.14 -14.69
N PRO A 99 16.60 -9.64 -15.57
CA PRO A 99 15.28 -10.09 -15.19
C PRO A 99 15.35 -11.37 -14.36
N VAL A 100 14.45 -11.50 -13.39
CA VAL A 100 14.29 -12.72 -12.60
C VAL A 100 12.81 -13.10 -12.66
N GLU A 101 12.50 -14.16 -13.39
CA GLU A 101 11.15 -14.62 -13.66
C GLU A 101 11.08 -16.14 -13.47
N GLU A 102 9.97 -16.64 -12.95
CA GLU A 102 9.74 -18.08 -12.73
C GLU A 102 10.91 -18.79 -12.00
N MET A 103 11.51 -18.15 -11.01
CA MET A 103 12.68 -18.64 -10.25
C MET A 103 13.95 -18.85 -11.10
N LYS A 104 14.01 -18.22 -12.27
CA LYS A 104 15.18 -18.23 -13.16
C LYS A 104 15.77 -16.84 -13.28
N VAL A 105 17.08 -16.78 -13.32
CA VAL A 105 17.81 -15.55 -13.59
C VAL A 105 18.04 -15.50 -15.11
N GLY A 106 17.52 -14.43 -15.72
CA GLY A 106 17.68 -14.20 -17.16
C GLY A 106 19.06 -13.64 -17.53
N GLU A 107 19.25 -13.36 -18.80
CA GLU A 107 20.49 -12.76 -19.31
C GLU A 107 20.56 -11.28 -18.95
N LYS A 108 21.79 -10.81 -18.76
CA LYS A 108 22.08 -9.40 -18.57
C LYS A 108 21.86 -8.65 -19.88
N MET A 109 21.10 -7.57 -19.83
CA MET A 109 20.84 -6.71 -21.00
C MET A 109 20.98 -5.23 -20.64
N GLU A 110 21.13 -4.38 -21.65
CA GLU A 110 21.10 -2.93 -21.47
C GLU A 110 19.73 -2.47 -20.98
N ARG A 111 19.70 -1.42 -20.15
CA ARG A 111 18.44 -0.88 -19.60
C ARG A 111 17.42 -0.52 -20.69
N GLU A 112 17.86 0.19 -21.73
CA GLU A 112 17.00 0.62 -22.84
C GLU A 112 16.37 -0.57 -23.57
N GLU A 113 17.14 -1.60 -23.81
CA GLU A 113 16.68 -2.84 -24.46
C GLU A 113 15.62 -3.54 -23.60
N TYR A 114 15.90 -3.66 -22.29
CA TYR A 114 14.92 -4.24 -21.35
C TYR A 114 13.62 -3.45 -21.30
N VAL A 115 13.67 -2.12 -21.19
CA VAL A 115 12.50 -1.25 -21.14
C VAL A 115 11.66 -1.38 -22.41
N GLN A 116 12.30 -1.40 -23.58
CA GLN A 116 11.62 -1.58 -24.88
C GLN A 116 10.94 -2.95 -24.97
N ALA A 117 11.66 -4.01 -24.63
CA ALA A 117 11.14 -5.38 -24.66
C ALA A 117 9.95 -5.54 -23.70
N PHE A 118 10.04 -4.99 -22.48
CA PHE A 118 8.99 -5.05 -21.48
C PHE A 118 7.74 -4.26 -21.91
N CYS A 119 7.91 -3.06 -22.47
CA CYS A 119 6.78 -2.26 -22.96
C CYS A 119 6.07 -2.98 -24.13
N ALA A 120 6.82 -3.59 -25.05
CA ALA A 120 6.25 -4.37 -26.15
C ALA A 120 5.49 -5.61 -25.64
N GLY A 121 6.09 -6.35 -24.71
CA GLY A 121 5.47 -7.51 -24.09
C GLY A 121 4.20 -7.17 -23.31
N ASN A 122 4.20 -6.07 -22.54
CA ASN A 122 3.01 -5.61 -21.81
C ASN A 122 1.87 -5.21 -22.75
N GLN A 123 2.15 -4.56 -23.87
CA GLN A 123 1.12 -4.22 -24.85
C GLN A 123 0.44 -5.48 -25.43
N MET A 124 1.22 -6.52 -25.73
CA MET A 124 0.66 -7.81 -26.17
C MET A 124 -0.17 -8.48 -25.08
N ARG A 125 0.32 -8.54 -23.85
CA ARG A 125 -0.43 -9.08 -22.70
C ARG A 125 -1.75 -8.36 -22.46
N ILE A 126 -1.77 -7.04 -22.49
CA ILE A 126 -3.00 -6.25 -22.31
C ILE A 126 -4.03 -6.61 -23.38
N GLN A 127 -3.61 -6.85 -24.63
CA GLN A 127 -4.52 -7.25 -25.71
C GLN A 127 -5.04 -8.67 -25.52
N GLU A 128 -4.20 -9.61 -25.09
CA GLU A 128 -4.60 -10.99 -24.81
C GLU A 128 -5.50 -11.10 -23.57
N GLU A 129 -5.23 -10.29 -22.54
CA GLU A 129 -5.99 -10.28 -21.30
C GLU A 129 -7.33 -9.53 -21.40
N ALA A 130 -7.59 -8.77 -22.49
CA ALA A 130 -8.83 -8.01 -22.64
C ALA A 130 -10.07 -8.92 -22.60
N GLY A 131 -10.05 -10.06 -23.29
CA GLY A 131 -11.13 -11.04 -23.25
C GLY A 131 -11.30 -11.72 -21.89
N ALA A 132 -10.20 -12.00 -21.20
CA ALA A 132 -10.22 -12.54 -19.84
C ALA A 132 -10.78 -11.53 -18.82
N LEU A 133 -10.52 -10.25 -19.03
CA LEU A 133 -11.04 -9.17 -18.18
C LEU A 133 -12.58 -9.02 -18.32
N GLU A 134 -13.12 -9.13 -19.52
CA GLU A 134 -14.57 -9.11 -19.74
C GLU A 134 -15.26 -10.30 -19.07
N GLU A 135 -14.68 -11.50 -19.18
CA GLU A 135 -15.19 -12.69 -18.50
C GLU A 135 -15.11 -12.55 -16.98
N LEU A 136 -14.01 -12.02 -16.44
CA LEU A 136 -13.85 -11.74 -15.03
C LEU A 136 -14.89 -10.73 -14.53
N GLN A 137 -15.12 -9.66 -15.28
CA GLN A 137 -16.13 -8.66 -14.97
C GLN A 137 -17.54 -9.28 -14.94
N ARG A 138 -17.87 -10.12 -15.91
CA ARG A 138 -19.15 -10.84 -15.94
C ARG A 138 -19.30 -11.73 -14.69
N ARG A 139 -18.28 -12.50 -14.35
CA ARG A 139 -18.28 -13.37 -13.17
C ARG A 139 -18.49 -12.57 -11.88
N ILE A 140 -17.87 -11.39 -11.74
CA ILE A 140 -18.03 -10.52 -10.57
C ILE A 140 -19.47 -9.97 -10.48
N LEU A 141 -20.09 -9.64 -11.62
CA LEU A 141 -21.47 -9.14 -11.67
C LEU A 141 -22.50 -10.23 -11.37
N ASP A 142 -22.19 -11.50 -11.70
CA ASP A 142 -23.06 -12.67 -11.46
C ASP A 142 -22.95 -13.21 -10.01
N LEU A 143 -22.09 -12.64 -9.17
CA LEU A 143 -21.95 -13.07 -7.78
C LEU A 143 -23.29 -12.91 -7.05
N PRO A 144 -23.84 -13.96 -6.44
CA PRO A 144 -25.02 -13.87 -5.58
C PRO A 144 -24.66 -13.20 -4.27
N TYR A 145 -24.58 -11.89 -4.28
CA TYR A 145 -24.16 -11.07 -3.15
C TYR A 145 -25.31 -10.13 -2.73
N GLU A 146 -25.71 -10.20 -1.47
CA GLU A 146 -26.55 -9.17 -0.91
C GLU A 146 -25.75 -7.90 -0.75
N HIS A 147 -25.88 -7.00 -1.70
CA HIS A 147 -25.30 -5.67 -1.57
C HIS A 147 -25.89 -4.99 -0.34
N ALA A 148 -25.03 -4.50 0.53
CA ALA A 148 -25.45 -3.69 1.65
C ALA A 148 -26.24 -2.47 1.11
N ASN A 149 -27.56 -2.53 1.22
CA ASN A 149 -28.44 -1.50 0.70
C ASN A 149 -28.40 -0.26 1.57
N PHE A 150 -27.90 0.83 1.04
CA PHE A 150 -28.14 2.18 1.53
C PHE A 150 -28.77 3.00 0.42
N THR A 151 -29.69 3.90 0.79
CA THR A 151 -30.52 4.66 -0.17
C THR A 151 -29.95 6.03 -0.52
N SER A 152 -28.96 6.50 0.23
CA SER A 152 -28.35 7.83 0.04
C SER A 152 -27.48 7.88 -1.20
N ASP A 153 -27.56 8.97 -1.94
CA ASP A 153 -26.59 9.29 -3.02
C ASP A 153 -25.28 9.84 -2.45
N GLU A 154 -25.31 10.50 -1.28
CA GLU A 154 -24.12 10.92 -0.56
C GLU A 154 -23.57 9.74 0.26
N VAL A 155 -22.41 9.21 -0.14
CA VAL A 155 -21.74 8.10 0.54
C VAL A 155 -20.92 8.59 1.73
N VAL A 156 -20.18 9.66 1.53
CA VAL A 156 -19.40 10.36 2.55
C VAL A 156 -19.69 11.83 2.46
N LYS A 157 -19.93 12.48 3.59
CA LYS A 157 -20.07 13.94 3.67
C LYS A 157 -19.40 14.44 4.94
N LEU A 158 -18.44 15.32 4.76
CA LEU A 158 -17.73 16.05 5.80
C LEU A 158 -17.99 17.54 5.61
N ASN A 159 -18.39 18.25 6.69
CA ASN A 159 -18.65 19.69 6.67
C ASN A 159 -17.77 20.36 7.72
N GLY A 160 -16.83 21.22 7.28
CA GLY A 160 -15.94 22.00 8.13
C GLY A 160 -15.11 21.18 9.10
N VAL A 161 -14.75 19.93 8.73
CA VAL A 161 -14.12 18.97 9.64
C VAL A 161 -12.69 19.39 9.95
N SER A 162 -12.37 19.48 11.24
CA SER A 162 -11.02 19.78 11.72
C SER A 162 -10.60 18.72 12.74
N ILE A 163 -9.39 18.16 12.54
CA ILE A 163 -8.81 17.14 13.45
C ILE A 163 -7.48 17.67 14.00
N ARG A 164 -7.35 17.58 15.32
CA ARG A 164 -6.14 18.00 16.04
C ARG A 164 -5.67 16.88 16.97
N TYR A 165 -4.37 16.71 17.04
CA TYR A 165 -3.71 15.91 18.05
C TYR A 165 -2.72 16.80 18.80
N ASP A 166 -2.93 16.96 20.09
CA ASP A 166 -2.23 17.92 20.93
C ASP A 166 -2.26 19.33 20.29
N ASP A 167 -1.10 19.91 20.03
CA ASP A 167 -0.97 21.24 19.40
C ASP A 167 -0.92 21.19 17.87
N ARG A 168 -0.96 20.01 17.25
CA ARG A 168 -0.84 19.85 15.81
C ARG A 168 -2.22 19.66 15.17
N THR A 169 -2.57 20.57 14.27
CA THR A 169 -3.73 20.42 13.38
C THR A 169 -3.34 19.53 12.20
N ILE A 170 -4.08 18.46 11.97
CA ILE A 170 -3.85 17.50 10.88
C ILE A 170 -4.82 17.76 9.73
N LEU A 171 -6.08 17.98 10.03
CA LEU A 171 -7.09 18.40 9.05
C LEU A 171 -7.69 19.72 9.52
N LYS A 172 -7.94 20.66 8.61
CA LYS A 172 -8.45 21.99 8.93
C LYS A 172 -9.61 22.33 8.01
N GLU A 173 -10.79 22.55 8.59
CA GLU A 173 -12.00 23.07 7.91
C GLU A 173 -12.27 22.33 6.59
N LEU A 174 -12.21 21.01 6.62
CA LEU A 174 -12.37 20.17 5.44
C LEU A 174 -13.85 19.98 5.10
N ASP A 175 -14.22 20.41 3.91
CA ASP A 175 -15.48 20.06 3.25
C ASP A 175 -15.18 19.01 2.18
N TRP A 176 -15.87 17.86 2.24
CA TRP A 176 -15.68 16.81 1.26
C TRP A 176 -16.94 15.96 1.14
N THR A 177 -17.39 15.77 -0.09
CA THR A 177 -18.54 14.92 -0.39
C THR A 177 -18.14 13.89 -1.45
N VAL A 178 -18.50 12.64 -1.19
CA VAL A 178 -18.35 11.51 -2.14
C VAL A 178 -19.74 11.03 -2.50
N MET A 179 -20.05 11.04 -3.78
CA MET A 179 -21.31 10.56 -4.30
C MET A 179 -21.24 9.08 -4.69
N ARG A 180 -22.38 8.43 -4.72
CA ARG A 180 -22.49 7.03 -5.15
C ARG A 180 -21.91 6.85 -6.55
N GLY A 181 -21.07 5.84 -6.75
CA GLY A 181 -20.44 5.50 -8.03
C GLY A 181 -19.19 6.29 -8.36
N GLU A 182 -18.86 7.35 -7.62
CA GLU A 182 -17.59 8.05 -7.80
C GLU A 182 -16.40 7.20 -7.35
N LYS A 183 -15.27 7.39 -8.03
CA LYS A 183 -13.99 6.74 -7.74
C LYS A 183 -12.95 7.82 -7.46
N TRP A 184 -12.39 7.79 -6.25
CA TRP A 184 -11.50 8.83 -5.77
C TRP A 184 -10.08 8.32 -5.54
N ALA A 185 -9.09 9.10 -5.98
CA ALA A 185 -7.69 8.92 -5.62
C ALA A 185 -7.29 10.00 -4.60
N LEU A 186 -6.95 9.57 -3.38
CA LEU A 186 -6.45 10.46 -2.34
C LEU A 186 -4.92 10.51 -2.42
N SER A 187 -4.39 11.61 -2.93
CA SER A 187 -2.96 11.84 -3.14
C SER A 187 -2.43 12.94 -2.20
N GLY A 188 -1.15 12.91 -1.90
CA GLY A 188 -0.45 13.91 -1.09
C GLY A 188 0.80 13.35 -0.43
N GLU A 189 1.63 14.22 0.11
CA GLU A 189 2.88 13.88 0.79
C GLU A 189 2.66 13.02 2.04
N ASN A 190 3.74 12.37 2.50
CA ASN A 190 3.71 11.67 3.76
C ASN A 190 3.49 12.67 4.92
N GLY A 191 2.56 12.32 5.81
CA GLY A 191 2.17 13.22 6.91
C GLY A 191 1.11 14.28 6.55
N ALA A 192 0.61 14.33 5.31
CA ALA A 192 -0.45 15.26 4.89
C ALA A 192 -1.85 14.98 5.48
N GLY A 193 -2.01 13.93 6.29
CA GLY A 193 -3.29 13.61 6.93
C GLY A 193 -4.17 12.60 6.20
N LYS A 194 -3.68 11.96 5.12
CA LYS A 194 -4.45 10.95 4.35
C LYS A 194 -5.02 9.82 5.22
N SER A 195 -4.17 9.22 6.06
CA SER A 195 -4.60 8.14 6.96
C SER A 195 -5.59 8.63 8.02
N THR A 196 -5.46 9.89 8.47
CA THR A 196 -6.41 10.51 9.40
C THR A 196 -7.77 10.69 8.72
N LEU A 197 -7.79 11.17 7.47
CA LEU A 197 -9.01 11.29 6.70
C LEU A 197 -9.68 9.93 6.48
N LEU A 198 -8.92 8.91 6.09
CA LEU A 198 -9.46 7.55 5.94
C LEU A 198 -10.01 6.99 7.26
N SER A 199 -9.37 7.27 8.39
CA SER A 199 -9.87 6.82 9.71
C SER A 199 -11.22 7.45 10.09
N LEU A 200 -11.53 8.63 9.58
CA LEU A 200 -12.86 9.24 9.74
C LEU A 200 -13.91 8.50 8.91
N VAL A 201 -13.59 8.17 7.67
CA VAL A 201 -14.47 7.42 6.75
C VAL A 201 -14.71 5.99 7.25
N CYS A 202 -13.66 5.32 7.73
CA CYS A 202 -13.76 3.97 8.30
C CYS A 202 -14.39 3.94 9.72
N ALA A 203 -14.80 5.10 10.23
CA ALA A 203 -15.36 5.25 11.56
C ALA A 203 -14.43 4.81 12.71
N ASP A 204 -13.12 4.75 12.48
CA ASP A 204 -12.11 4.34 13.46
C ASP A 204 -11.57 5.51 14.30
N ASN A 205 -11.81 6.74 13.86
CA ASN A 205 -11.34 7.93 14.56
C ASN A 205 -12.36 8.40 15.61
N PRO A 206 -12.02 8.41 16.91
CA PRO A 206 -12.95 8.82 17.96
C PRO A 206 -13.37 10.29 17.86
N GLN A 207 -12.55 11.17 17.25
CA GLN A 207 -12.92 12.57 17.03
C GLN A 207 -14.06 12.72 16.00
N SER A 208 -14.39 11.68 15.24
CA SER A 208 -15.50 11.68 14.27
C SER A 208 -16.84 12.01 14.91
N TYR A 209 -17.04 11.70 16.20
CA TYR A 209 -18.26 12.01 16.93
C TYR A 209 -18.44 13.50 17.27
N ALA A 210 -17.34 14.26 17.29
CA ALA A 210 -17.36 15.70 17.55
C ALA A 210 -17.43 16.52 16.24
N CYS A 211 -17.38 15.87 15.08
CA CYS A 211 -17.37 16.48 13.78
C CYS A 211 -18.71 16.34 13.05
N ASP A 212 -18.99 17.22 12.11
CA ASP A 212 -20.15 17.10 11.22
C ASP A 212 -19.83 16.16 10.06
N ILE A 213 -20.06 14.87 10.32
CA ILE A 213 -19.76 13.78 9.38
C ILE A 213 -21.02 12.95 9.17
N SER A 214 -21.35 12.67 7.93
CA SER A 214 -22.36 11.70 7.54
C SER A 214 -21.76 10.61 6.68
N LEU A 215 -22.07 9.36 6.98
CA LEU A 215 -21.63 8.18 6.23
C LEU A 215 -22.88 7.40 5.79
N PHE A 216 -22.93 7.07 4.50
CA PHE A 216 -24.07 6.36 3.88
C PHE A 216 -25.41 7.04 4.15
N GLY A 217 -25.43 8.39 4.16
CA GLY A 217 -26.61 9.21 4.42
C GLY A 217 -27.01 9.35 5.91
N ARG A 218 -26.23 8.77 6.84
CA ARG A 218 -26.50 8.83 8.27
C ARG A 218 -25.45 9.66 9.01
N LYS A 219 -25.90 10.63 9.79
CA LYS A 219 -25.00 11.48 10.58
C LYS A 219 -24.37 10.69 11.72
N ARG A 220 -23.07 10.90 11.96
CA ARG A 220 -22.34 10.30 13.07
C ARG A 220 -22.86 10.80 14.41
N GLY A 221 -22.96 9.90 15.41
CA GLY A 221 -23.41 10.23 16.76
C GLY A 221 -24.93 10.27 16.92
N THR A 222 -25.71 9.75 15.97
CA THR A 222 -27.18 9.69 16.06
C THR A 222 -27.71 8.34 16.54
N GLY A 223 -26.85 7.54 17.19
CA GLY A 223 -27.22 6.22 17.75
C GLY A 223 -26.90 5.05 16.82
N GLU A 224 -26.15 5.26 15.75
CA GLU A 224 -25.66 4.20 14.89
C GLU A 224 -24.55 3.39 15.55
N SER A 225 -24.54 2.09 15.31
CA SER A 225 -23.43 1.22 15.68
C SER A 225 -22.27 1.39 14.70
N ILE A 226 -21.03 1.32 15.20
CA ILE A 226 -19.84 1.30 14.35
C ILE A 226 -19.88 0.12 13.36
N TRP A 227 -20.47 -1.01 13.77
CA TRP A 227 -20.61 -2.20 12.94
C TRP A 227 -21.59 -2.01 11.78
N GLU A 228 -22.64 -1.18 11.98
CA GLU A 228 -23.57 -0.82 10.90
C GLU A 228 -22.89 -0.02 9.80
N ILE A 229 -21.87 0.74 10.13
CA ILE A 229 -21.07 1.50 9.17
C ILE A 229 -20.05 0.57 8.51
N LYS A 230 -19.31 -0.18 9.31
CA LYS A 230 -18.21 -1.04 8.81
C LYS A 230 -18.69 -2.12 7.84
N LYS A 231 -19.90 -2.64 7.99
CA LYS A 231 -20.46 -3.60 7.02
C LYS A 231 -20.58 -3.09 5.58
N HIS A 232 -20.50 -1.76 5.39
CA HIS A 232 -20.51 -1.14 4.05
C HIS A 232 -19.11 -0.82 3.51
N ILE A 233 -18.05 -1.09 4.29
CA ILE A 233 -16.69 -0.65 4.00
C ILE A 233 -15.76 -1.86 3.96
N GLY A 234 -15.18 -2.16 2.80
CA GLY A 234 -13.99 -3.00 2.71
C GLY A 234 -12.74 -2.15 2.87
N TYR A 235 -11.84 -2.52 3.78
CA TYR A 235 -10.62 -1.76 4.04
C TYR A 235 -9.38 -2.66 4.00
N VAL A 236 -8.42 -2.31 3.15
CA VAL A 236 -7.13 -3.00 3.05
C VAL A 236 -6.01 -1.98 3.18
N SER A 237 -5.04 -2.24 4.02
CA SER A 237 -3.88 -1.37 4.22
C SER A 237 -2.59 -2.17 4.45
N PRO A 238 -1.42 -1.57 4.20
CA PRO A 238 -0.14 -2.18 4.55
C PRO A 238 0.02 -2.44 6.05
N GLU A 239 -0.61 -1.63 6.90
CA GLU A 239 -0.63 -1.78 8.35
C GLU A 239 -1.41 -3.03 8.76
N MET A 240 -2.58 -3.23 8.17
CA MET A 240 -3.42 -4.42 8.37
C MET A 240 -2.67 -5.69 7.96
N HIS A 241 -2.01 -5.68 6.80
CA HIS A 241 -1.19 -6.80 6.35
C HIS A 241 -0.08 -7.15 7.37
N ARG A 242 0.63 -6.14 7.89
CA ARG A 242 1.68 -6.35 8.90
C ARG A 242 1.16 -6.81 10.26
N ALA A 243 -0.06 -6.41 10.61
CA ALA A 243 -0.70 -6.80 11.86
C ALA A 243 -1.28 -8.22 11.82
N TYR A 244 -1.44 -8.79 10.63
CA TYR A 244 -2.05 -10.12 10.47
C TYR A 244 -1.02 -11.24 10.73
N LEU A 245 -0.86 -11.61 12.00
CA LEU A 245 0.12 -12.59 12.47
C LEU A 245 -0.50 -13.98 12.72
N LYS A 246 -1.75 -14.21 12.31
CA LYS A 246 -2.42 -15.50 12.47
C LYS A 246 -1.95 -16.47 11.41
N ASN A 247 -1.46 -17.64 11.84
CA ASN A 247 -1.01 -18.69 10.94
C ASN A 247 -2.17 -19.69 10.66
N LEU A 248 -3.23 -19.18 10.04
CA LEU A 248 -4.39 -19.96 9.61
C LEU A 248 -4.27 -20.30 8.13
N PRO A 249 -4.98 -21.31 7.61
CA PRO A 249 -5.13 -21.53 6.17
C PRO A 249 -5.64 -20.28 5.45
N ALA A 250 -5.19 -20.05 4.22
CA ALA A 250 -5.55 -18.85 3.45
C ALA A 250 -7.07 -18.68 3.32
N ILE A 251 -7.82 -19.76 3.14
CA ILE A 251 -9.29 -19.72 3.06
C ILE A 251 -9.93 -19.22 4.37
N GLU A 252 -9.36 -19.52 5.53
CA GLU A 252 -9.86 -19.03 6.82
C GLU A 252 -9.56 -17.54 7.01
N ILE A 253 -8.47 -17.04 6.39
CA ILE A 253 -8.15 -15.61 6.36
C ILE A 253 -9.19 -14.87 5.53
N VAL A 254 -9.49 -15.36 4.32
CA VAL A 254 -10.56 -14.81 3.46
C VAL A 254 -11.89 -14.82 4.22
N ALA A 255 -12.25 -15.94 4.84
CA ALA A 255 -13.50 -16.08 5.59
C ALA A 255 -13.58 -15.17 6.82
N SER A 256 -12.45 -14.69 7.36
CA SER A 256 -12.46 -13.74 8.48
C SER A 256 -13.01 -12.36 8.07
N GLY A 257 -12.95 -12.02 6.79
CA GLY A 257 -13.55 -10.81 6.22
C GLY A 257 -15.07 -10.75 6.37
N LEU A 258 -15.75 -11.88 6.39
CA LEU A 258 -17.21 -11.96 6.63
C LEU A 258 -17.63 -11.38 7.99
N HIS A 259 -16.69 -11.24 8.90
CA HIS A 259 -16.92 -10.77 10.27
C HIS A 259 -16.08 -9.55 10.65
N ASP A 260 -15.37 -8.93 9.69
CA ASP A 260 -14.45 -7.81 9.90
C ASP A 260 -13.50 -8.09 11.10
N SER A 261 -12.87 -9.26 11.10
CA SER A 261 -12.05 -9.72 12.21
C SER A 261 -10.65 -10.19 11.78
N ILE A 262 -9.64 -9.95 12.65
CA ILE A 262 -8.29 -10.51 12.46
C ILE A 262 -8.28 -11.95 12.98
N GLY A 263 -8.56 -12.89 12.08
CA GLY A 263 -8.69 -14.32 12.34
C GLY A 263 -10.13 -14.80 12.43
N LEU A 264 -10.31 -16.09 12.25
CA LEU A 264 -11.63 -16.72 12.20
C LEU A 264 -12.09 -17.14 13.61
N TYR A 265 -13.11 -16.48 14.13
CA TYR A 265 -13.71 -16.76 15.46
C TYR A 265 -15.05 -17.47 15.38
N LYS A 266 -15.69 -17.46 14.22
CA LYS A 266 -16.95 -18.14 13.95
C LYS A 266 -16.80 -18.95 12.68
N ARG A 267 -17.22 -20.20 12.70
CA ARG A 267 -17.18 -21.04 11.49
C ARG A 267 -18.20 -20.54 10.47
N PRO A 268 -17.78 -20.26 9.25
CA PRO A 268 -18.68 -19.88 8.17
C PRO A 268 -19.58 -21.06 7.79
N HIS A 269 -20.79 -20.74 7.31
CA HIS A 269 -21.66 -21.74 6.69
C HIS A 269 -21.12 -22.17 5.31
N ALA A 270 -21.61 -23.30 4.77
CA ALA A 270 -21.16 -23.83 3.49
C ALA A 270 -21.29 -22.83 2.34
N GLU A 271 -22.39 -22.08 2.29
CA GLU A 271 -22.60 -21.02 1.29
C GLU A 271 -21.57 -19.89 1.39
N GLN A 272 -21.25 -19.47 2.61
CA GLN A 272 -20.22 -18.45 2.86
C GLN A 272 -18.83 -18.93 2.44
N MET A 273 -18.52 -20.19 2.71
CA MET A 273 -17.25 -20.81 2.26
C MET A 273 -17.17 -20.86 0.73
N SER A 274 -18.27 -21.15 0.05
CA SER A 274 -18.31 -21.14 -1.42
C SER A 274 -18.03 -19.74 -1.99
N VAL A 275 -18.51 -18.68 -1.33
CA VAL A 275 -18.19 -17.29 -1.72
C VAL A 275 -16.70 -16.99 -1.52
N CYS A 276 -16.11 -17.44 -0.40
CA CYS A 276 -14.68 -17.28 -0.17
C CYS A 276 -13.82 -18.03 -1.21
N GLU A 277 -14.18 -19.27 -1.54
CA GLU A 277 -13.50 -20.04 -2.59
C GLU A 277 -13.64 -19.37 -3.96
N TRP A 278 -14.79 -18.79 -4.25
CA TRP A 278 -15.03 -18.05 -5.47
C TRP A 278 -14.14 -16.80 -5.56
N TRP A 279 -14.01 -16.02 -4.49
CA TRP A 279 -13.10 -14.87 -4.46
C TRP A 279 -11.64 -15.29 -4.62
N MET A 280 -11.23 -16.39 -3.97
CA MET A 280 -9.88 -16.93 -4.16
C MET A 280 -9.61 -17.35 -5.61
N ASP A 281 -10.62 -17.88 -6.31
CA ASP A 281 -10.52 -18.21 -7.72
C ASP A 281 -10.42 -16.97 -8.61
N ILE A 282 -11.22 -15.94 -8.34
CA ILE A 282 -11.15 -14.63 -9.03
C ILE A 282 -9.74 -14.03 -8.93
N PHE A 283 -9.11 -14.12 -7.75
CA PHE A 283 -7.75 -13.59 -7.55
C PHE A 283 -6.65 -14.58 -7.96
N GLY A 284 -6.99 -15.74 -8.52
CA GLY A 284 -6.02 -16.74 -8.99
C GLY A 284 -5.23 -17.43 -7.86
N ILE A 285 -5.77 -17.43 -6.64
CA ILE A 285 -5.14 -18.01 -5.45
C ILE A 285 -5.87 -19.24 -4.89
N ALA A 286 -6.81 -19.81 -5.64
CA ALA A 286 -7.59 -20.97 -5.20
C ALA A 286 -6.73 -22.17 -4.81
N ALA A 287 -5.60 -22.39 -5.51
CA ALA A 287 -4.65 -23.48 -5.20
C ALA A 287 -3.94 -23.29 -3.84
N LEU A 288 -4.03 -22.13 -3.25
CA LEU A 288 -3.37 -21.78 -1.99
C LEU A 288 -4.30 -21.89 -0.77
N LYS A 289 -5.55 -22.31 -0.95
CA LYS A 289 -6.60 -22.26 0.08
C LYS A 289 -6.23 -22.92 1.41
N ASP A 290 -5.55 -24.06 1.34
CA ASP A 290 -5.14 -24.83 2.52
C ASP A 290 -3.74 -24.47 3.04
N LYS A 291 -3.02 -23.59 2.33
CA LYS A 291 -1.67 -23.20 2.70
C LYS A 291 -1.69 -22.20 3.86
N PRO A 292 -0.84 -22.39 4.89
CA PRO A 292 -0.74 -21.45 5.99
C PRO A 292 -0.41 -20.02 5.49
N PHE A 293 -1.14 -19.02 5.95
CA PHE A 293 -1.02 -17.63 5.50
C PHE A 293 0.42 -17.08 5.60
N LEU A 294 1.11 -17.36 6.69
CA LEU A 294 2.48 -16.87 6.89
C LEU A 294 3.52 -17.56 6.00
N GLN A 295 3.15 -18.63 5.29
CA GLN A 295 4.00 -19.29 4.29
C GLN A 295 3.75 -18.79 2.86
N LEU A 296 2.76 -17.94 2.68
CA LEU A 296 2.49 -17.27 1.42
C LEU A 296 3.51 -16.15 1.17
N SER A 297 3.80 -15.89 -0.10
CA SER A 297 4.56 -14.69 -0.48
C SER A 297 3.79 -13.41 -0.11
N SER A 298 4.48 -12.28 0.01
CA SER A 298 3.85 -10.98 0.33
C SER A 298 2.75 -10.60 -0.65
N GLY A 299 2.88 -10.96 -1.93
CA GLY A 299 1.86 -10.75 -2.97
C GLY A 299 0.63 -11.62 -2.73
N GLU A 300 0.82 -12.93 -2.53
CA GLU A 300 -0.25 -13.89 -2.24
C GLU A 300 -1.00 -13.54 -0.95
N GLN A 301 -0.28 -13.10 0.09
CA GLN A 301 -0.89 -12.62 1.33
C GLN A 301 -1.81 -11.41 1.10
N ARG A 302 -1.37 -10.45 0.27
CA ARG A 302 -2.20 -9.28 -0.07
C ARG A 302 -3.43 -9.66 -0.87
N LEU A 303 -3.30 -10.60 -1.82
CA LEU A 303 -4.45 -11.11 -2.57
C LEU A 303 -5.44 -11.83 -1.65
N ALA A 304 -4.97 -12.64 -0.70
CA ALA A 304 -5.82 -13.30 0.29
C ALA A 304 -6.53 -12.32 1.25
N LEU A 305 -5.92 -11.17 1.56
CA LEU A 305 -6.57 -10.13 2.36
C LEU A 305 -7.54 -9.26 1.55
N LEU A 306 -7.42 -9.27 0.23
CA LEU A 306 -8.33 -8.55 -0.67
C LEU A 306 -9.54 -9.41 -1.05
N ALA A 307 -9.36 -10.73 -1.10
CA ALA A 307 -10.41 -11.71 -1.38
C ALA A 307 -11.42 -11.84 -0.24
#